data_f2c0d55344e677d286d7c77b50fee42d
#
_entry.id   f2c0d55344e677d286d7c77b50fee42d
#
_cell.length_a   1.000
_cell.length_b   1.000
_cell.length_c   1.000
_cell.angle_alpha   90.00
_cell.angle_beta   90.00
_cell.angle_gamma   90.00
#
_symmetry.space_group_name_H-M   'P 1'
#
loop_
_entity.id
_entity.type
_entity.pdbx_description
1 polymer ?
#
loop_
_entity_poly.entity_id
_entity_poly.type
_entity_poly.pdbx_seq_one_letter_code
_entity_poly.pdbx_strand_id
1 'polypeptide(L)' 'MVNTDELIDARVLAELLGLSHPNSVSLYQRRYPDMPRPVIDLGRGRPRLWRRPDVESWLAAR' A
#
# COMPACT_ATOMS: atom_id res chain seq x y z
N MET A 1 15.38 -1.22 11.13
CA MET A 1 14.97 0.19 10.93
C MET A 1 14.33 0.34 9.56
N VAL A 2 13.20 1.01 9.49
CA VAL A 2 12.53 1.23 8.21
C VAL A 2 13.22 2.39 7.48
N ASN A 3 13.60 2.13 6.23
CA ASN A 3 14.18 3.17 5.38
C ASN A 3 13.05 3.99 4.77
N THR A 4 13.07 5.30 4.98
CA THR A 4 12.01 6.18 4.47
C THR A 4 11.90 6.16 2.95
N ASP A 5 12.99 5.84 2.25
CA ASP A 5 12.97 5.73 0.79
C ASP A 5 12.14 4.53 0.32
N GLU A 6 11.88 3.58 1.20
CA GLU A 6 11.07 2.40 0.89
C GLU A 6 9.60 2.59 1.22
N LEU A 7 9.23 3.70 1.84
CA LEU A 7 7.83 3.96 2.19
C LEU A 7 7.10 4.59 1.02
N ILE A 8 5.88 4.11 0.79
CA ILE A 8 5.02 4.62 -0.27
C ILE A 8 3.66 4.95 0.30
N ASP A 9 3.05 6.01 -0.20
CA ASP A 9 1.70 6.39 0.22
C ASP A 9 0.65 5.70 -0.66
N ALA A 10 -0.62 6.00 -0.38
CA ALA A 10 -1.72 5.37 -1.12
C ALA A 10 -1.70 5.72 -2.61
N ARG A 11 -1.22 6.90 -2.96
CA ARG A 11 -1.15 7.31 -4.37
C ARG A 11 -0.15 6.43 -5.13
N VAL A 12 1.05 6.28 -4.59
CA VAL A 12 2.08 5.46 -5.21
C VAL A 12 1.65 4.00 -5.22
N LEU A 13 1.04 3.55 -4.12
CA LEU A 13 0.53 2.18 -4.05
C LEU A 13 -0.52 1.93 -5.14
N ALA A 14 -1.44 2.86 -5.35
CA ALA A 14 -2.43 2.73 -6.41
C ALA A 14 -1.76 2.59 -7.78
N GLU A 15 -0.72 3.38 -8.04
CA GLU A 15 0.02 3.27 -9.29
C GLU A 15 0.64 1.89 -9.46
N LEU A 16 1.25 1.36 -8.41
CA LEU A 16 1.85 0.03 -8.45
C LEU A 16 0.81 -1.06 -8.70
N LEU A 17 -0.39 -0.89 -8.17
CA LEU A 17 -1.48 -1.85 -8.33
C LEU A 17 -2.23 -1.67 -9.65
N GLY A 18 -1.92 -0.63 -10.41
CA GLY A 18 -2.63 -0.34 -11.66
C GLY A 18 -4.01 0.25 -11.46
N LEU A 19 -4.25 0.86 -10.31
CA LEU A 19 -5.53 1.49 -10.00
C LEU A 19 -5.51 2.94 -10.45
N SER A 20 -6.67 3.43 -10.89
CA SER A 20 -6.77 4.80 -11.42
C SER A 20 -6.97 5.84 -10.32
N HIS A 21 -7.26 5.42 -9.09
CA HIS A 21 -7.57 6.34 -8.01
C HIS A 21 -7.10 5.80 -6.66
N PRO A 22 -6.49 6.66 -5.80
CA PRO A 22 -6.03 6.22 -4.48
C PRO A 22 -7.12 5.64 -3.58
N ASN A 23 -8.36 6.11 -3.75
CA ASN A 23 -9.48 5.59 -2.94
C ASN A 23 -9.75 4.12 -3.21
N SER A 24 -9.34 3.61 -4.36
CA SER A 24 -9.51 2.22 -4.70
C SER A 24 -8.61 1.29 -3.89
N VAL A 25 -7.57 1.83 -3.25
CA VAL A 25 -6.66 1.03 -2.42
C VAL A 25 -7.42 0.36 -1.28
N SER A 26 -8.33 1.07 -0.62
CA SER A 26 -9.12 0.51 0.48
C SER A 26 -9.99 -0.66 0.02
N LEU A 27 -10.63 -0.51 -1.15
CA LEU A 27 -11.43 -1.58 -1.73
C LEU A 27 -10.56 -2.77 -2.12
N TYR A 28 -9.39 -2.49 -2.69
CA TYR A 28 -8.46 -3.52 -3.12
C TYR A 28 -7.94 -4.31 -1.91
N GLN A 29 -7.61 -3.61 -0.84
CA GLN A 29 -7.13 -4.23 0.39
C GLN A 29 -8.19 -5.12 1.02
N ARG A 30 -9.45 -4.70 0.95
CA ARG A 30 -10.57 -5.47 1.46
C ARG A 30 -10.81 -6.73 0.62
N ARG A 31 -10.63 -6.62 -0.69
CA ARG A 31 -10.80 -7.74 -1.62
C ARG A 31 -9.70 -8.78 -1.48
N TYR A 32 -8.48 -8.34 -1.17
CA TYR A 32 -7.32 -9.24 -1.05
C TYR A 32 -6.78 -9.17 0.38
N PRO A 33 -7.30 -10.01 1.30
CA PRO A 33 -6.89 -9.96 2.70
C PRO A 33 -5.41 -10.29 2.92
N ASP A 34 -4.76 -10.96 1.96
CA ASP A 34 -3.34 -11.29 2.02
C ASP A 34 -2.43 -10.13 1.63
N MET A 35 -3.01 -9.03 1.17
CA MET A 35 -2.24 -7.85 0.79
C MET A 35 -1.51 -7.27 2.00
N PRO A 36 -0.25 -6.79 1.82
CA PRO A 36 0.48 -6.17 2.92
C PRO A 36 -0.30 -5.01 3.54
N ARG A 37 -0.22 -4.92 4.86
CA ARG A 37 -0.89 -3.84 5.57
C ARG A 37 0.05 -2.65 5.73
N PRO A 38 -0.50 -1.44 5.91
CA PRO A 38 0.35 -0.28 6.10
C PRO A 38 1.21 -0.44 7.37
N VAL A 39 2.48 -0.06 7.25
CA VAL A 39 3.39 -0.07 8.40
C VAL A 39 3.21 1.17 9.25
N ILE A 40 2.64 2.23 8.67
CA ILE A 40 2.28 3.45 9.38
C ILE A 40 0.84 3.76 9.04
N ASP A 41 -0.01 3.87 10.07
CA ASP A 41 -1.42 4.21 9.93
C ASP A 41 -1.77 5.13 11.10
N LEU A 42 -1.89 6.41 10.82
CA LEU A 42 -2.13 7.42 11.83
C LEU A 42 -3.62 7.67 12.08
N GLY A 43 -4.47 6.88 11.43
CA GLY A 43 -5.90 6.99 11.65
C GLY A 43 -6.64 7.63 10.47
N ARG A 44 -7.94 7.82 10.68
CA ARG A 44 -8.81 8.35 9.65
C ARG A 44 -8.37 9.76 9.24
N GLY A 45 -8.36 10.01 7.94
CA GLY A 45 -7.98 11.30 7.39
C GLY A 45 -6.49 11.58 7.39
N ARG A 46 -5.69 10.60 7.83
CA ARG A 46 -4.24 10.74 7.85
C ARG A 46 -3.60 9.77 6.86
N PRO A 47 -2.39 10.11 6.36
CA PRO A 47 -1.73 9.23 5.39
C PRO A 47 -1.40 7.87 5.99
N ARG A 48 -1.55 6.85 5.15
CA ARG A 48 -1.07 5.51 5.45
C ARG A 48 0.13 5.25 4.55
N LEU A 49 1.14 4.58 5.11
CA LEU A 49 2.36 4.28 4.38
C LEU A 49 2.64 2.80 4.41
N TRP A 50 3.05 2.27 3.27
CA TRP A 50 3.42 0.87 3.09
C TRP A 50 4.89 0.78 2.78
N ARG A 51 5.47 -0.41 2.99
CA ARG A 51 6.83 -0.68 2.54
C ARG A 51 6.78 -1.17 1.09
N ARG A 52 7.49 -0.48 0.22
CA ARG A 52 7.54 -0.87 -1.20
C ARG A 52 7.98 -2.32 -1.40
N PRO A 53 9.05 -2.81 -0.73
CA PRO A 53 9.47 -4.20 -0.93
C PRO A 53 8.38 -5.22 -0.60
N ASP A 54 7.59 -4.95 0.44
CA ASP A 54 6.50 -5.85 0.81
C ASP A 54 5.45 -5.91 -0.28
N VAL A 55 5.08 -4.76 -0.84
CA VAL A 55 4.09 -4.68 -1.90
C VAL A 55 4.61 -5.35 -3.17
N GLU A 56 5.86 -5.07 -3.55
CA GLU A 56 6.46 -5.66 -4.73
C GLU A 56 6.54 -7.18 -4.63
N SER A 57 6.92 -7.68 -3.45
CA SER A 57 6.99 -9.11 -3.19
C SER A 57 5.62 -9.77 -3.32
N TRP A 58 4.59 -9.12 -2.78
CA TRP A 58 3.22 -9.64 -2.88
C TRP A 58 2.74 -9.67 -4.32
N LEU A 59 3.01 -8.61 -5.08
CA LEU A 59 2.62 -8.55 -6.48
C LEU A 59 3.34 -9.61 -7.31
N ALA A 60 4.61 -9.87 -7.01
CA ALA A 60 5.39 -10.87 -7.72
C ALA A 60 4.90 -12.30 -7.44
N ALA A 61 4.29 -12.51 -6.28
CA ALA A 61 3.80 -13.82 -5.88
C ALA A 61 2.42 -14.17 -6.45
N ARG A 62 1.79 -13.23 -7.13
CA ARG A 62 0.44 -13.42 -7.68
C ARG A 62 0.44 -13.96 -9.07
#